data_be08506d95cf0dcd44a4a38eb1ec8d59
#
_entry.id   be08506d95cf0dcd44a4a38eb1ec8d59
#
_cell.length_a   1.000
_cell.length_b   1.000
_cell.length_c   1.000
_cell.angle_alpha   90.00
_cell.angle_beta   90.00
_cell.angle_gamma   90.00
#
_symmetry.space_group_name_H-M   'P 1'
#
loop_
_entity.id
_entity.type
_entity.pdbx_description
1 polymer ?
#
loop_
_entity_poly.entity_id
_entity_poly.type
_entity_poly.pdbx_seq_one_letter_code
_entity_poly.pdbx_strand_id
1 'polypeptide(L)'
;MRIIIVEDEYNLADAIKSRLTKEKYTVDISQDGEEGLYNILNGSYDLAILDIMLPGINGFEILKEIKNKNIDIKVIMLTAKSMLDDKLNGFNIGADDYITKPFHMEELIARVNVQLRKKTKIKDYIEIGDLQLNIKTSNLICTTTNDSIDVMCKEFQLLEYFMYNPNQIISKEQIYDKVWGINNESESNNLEAYLSFIRKK
;
A
#
# COMPACT_ATOMS: atom_id res chain seq x y z
N MET A 1 5.12 -1.55 0.27
CA MET A 1 4.14 -0.48 -0.03
C MET A 1 3.01 -0.53 0.98
N ARG A 2 2.44 0.63 1.35
CA ARG A 2 1.41 0.74 2.38
C ARG A 2 0.08 1.20 1.80
N ILE A 3 -1.00 0.52 2.16
CA ILE A 3 -2.36 0.72 1.64
C ILE A 3 -3.28 1.06 2.81
N ILE A 4 -4.19 2.01 2.63
CA ILE A 4 -5.30 2.24 3.53
C ILE A 4 -6.61 1.80 2.87
N ILE A 5 -7.47 1.13 3.63
CA ILE A 5 -8.83 0.77 3.25
C ILE A 5 -9.77 1.60 4.12
N VAL A 6 -10.67 2.35 3.50
CA VAL A 6 -11.75 3.06 4.19
C VAL A 6 -13.06 2.43 3.75
N GLU A 7 -13.65 1.61 4.61
CA GLU A 7 -14.81 0.76 4.35
C GLU A 7 -15.51 0.49 5.67
N ASP A 8 -16.80 0.75 5.77
CA ASP A 8 -17.60 0.60 6.98
C ASP A 8 -18.00 -0.85 7.24
N GLU A 9 -18.09 -1.70 6.20
CA GLU A 9 -18.34 -3.13 6.36
C GLU A 9 -17.05 -3.85 6.78
N TYR A 10 -16.89 -4.07 8.09
CA TYR A 10 -15.69 -4.69 8.67
C TYR A 10 -15.29 -6.01 7.99
N ASN A 11 -16.25 -6.89 7.70
CA ASN A 11 -15.96 -8.20 7.10
C ASN A 11 -15.34 -8.05 5.70
N LEU A 12 -15.82 -7.09 4.91
CA LEU A 12 -15.27 -6.80 3.60
C LEU A 12 -13.86 -6.19 3.72
N ALA A 13 -13.70 -5.18 4.60
CA ALA A 13 -12.41 -4.56 4.85
C ALA A 13 -11.35 -5.56 5.31
N ASP A 14 -11.70 -6.47 6.25
CA ASP A 14 -10.79 -7.49 6.76
C ASP A 14 -10.44 -8.54 5.69
N ALA A 15 -11.40 -8.95 4.86
CA ALA A 15 -11.15 -9.86 3.73
C ALA A 15 -10.16 -9.24 2.72
N ILE A 16 -10.34 -7.95 2.38
CA ILE A 16 -9.43 -7.21 1.50
C ILE A 16 -8.04 -7.10 2.15
N LYS A 17 -7.96 -6.69 3.42
CA LYS A 17 -6.72 -6.61 4.19
C LYS A 17 -5.97 -7.93 4.20
N SER A 18 -6.67 -9.02 4.56
CA SER A 18 -6.07 -10.36 4.61
C SER A 18 -5.46 -10.76 3.27
N ARG A 19 -6.15 -10.48 2.17
CA ARG A 19 -5.66 -10.81 0.83
C ARG A 19 -4.48 -9.95 0.42
N LEU A 20 -4.53 -8.62 0.63
CA LEU A 20 -3.43 -7.70 0.31
C LEU A 20 -2.19 -7.96 1.17
N THR A 21 -2.35 -8.35 2.44
CA THR A 21 -1.23 -8.73 3.31
C THR A 21 -0.50 -9.96 2.79
N LYS A 22 -1.22 -10.95 2.21
CA LYS A 22 -0.59 -12.10 1.52
C LYS A 22 0.22 -11.67 0.29
N GLU A 23 -0.17 -10.58 -0.37
CA GLU A 23 0.59 -9.95 -1.45
C GLU A 23 1.74 -9.04 -0.95
N LYS A 24 2.05 -9.10 0.36
CA LYS A 24 3.15 -8.38 1.04
C LYS A 24 2.95 -6.87 1.16
N TYR A 25 1.72 -6.39 1.07
CA TYR A 25 1.38 -5.01 1.40
C TYR A 25 1.22 -4.82 2.91
N THR A 26 1.58 -3.65 3.42
CA THR A 26 1.16 -3.19 4.75
C THR A 26 -0.21 -2.56 4.60
N VAL A 27 -1.20 -2.98 5.40
CA VAL A 27 -2.59 -2.58 5.20
C VAL A 27 -3.22 -2.11 6.51
N ASP A 28 -3.68 -0.87 6.52
CA ASP A 28 -4.49 -0.30 7.58
C ASP A 28 -5.97 -0.23 7.15
N ILE A 29 -6.87 -0.25 8.14
CA ILE A 29 -8.32 -0.13 7.94
C ILE A 29 -8.82 1.04 8.77
N SER A 30 -9.70 1.84 8.19
CA SER A 30 -10.57 2.80 8.85
C SER A 30 -12.03 2.48 8.52
N GLN A 31 -12.91 2.53 9.51
CA GLN A 31 -14.33 2.13 9.35
C GLN A 31 -15.27 3.30 9.10
N ASP A 32 -14.78 4.52 9.16
CA ASP A 32 -15.53 5.72 8.85
C ASP A 32 -14.68 6.72 8.05
N GLY A 33 -15.35 7.66 7.41
CA GLY A 33 -14.71 8.62 6.52
C GLY A 33 -13.84 9.65 7.23
N GLU A 34 -14.17 10.04 8.47
CA GLU A 34 -13.39 11.02 9.23
C GLU A 34 -12.07 10.44 9.69
N GLU A 35 -12.09 9.23 10.26
CA GLU A 35 -10.90 8.49 10.62
C GLU A 35 -10.03 8.22 9.39
N GLY A 36 -10.67 7.77 8.29
CA GLY A 36 -10.00 7.50 7.01
C GLY A 36 -9.27 8.73 6.48
N LEU A 37 -9.95 9.88 6.43
CA LEU A 37 -9.35 11.14 6.02
C LEU A 37 -8.21 11.56 6.93
N TYR A 38 -8.41 11.50 8.25
CA TYR A 38 -7.37 11.82 9.23
C TYR A 38 -6.11 10.97 9.01
N ASN A 39 -6.27 9.66 8.85
CA ASN A 39 -5.17 8.73 8.65
C ASN A 39 -4.45 8.99 7.31
N ILE A 40 -5.18 9.29 6.24
CA ILE A 40 -4.59 9.63 4.93
C ILE A 40 -3.77 10.92 5.01
N LEU A 41 -4.26 11.93 5.73
CA LEU A 41 -3.59 13.22 5.84
C LEU A 41 -2.31 13.17 6.69
N ASN A 42 -2.24 12.27 7.65
CA ASN A 42 -1.14 12.19 8.62
C ASN A 42 -0.22 10.98 8.38
N GLY A 43 -0.64 10.01 7.56
CA GLY A 43 0.13 8.82 7.24
C GLY A 43 0.83 8.88 5.88
N SER A 44 1.71 7.91 5.65
CA SER A 44 2.43 7.76 4.37
C SER A 44 1.90 6.55 3.61
N TYR A 45 0.81 6.73 2.87
CA TYR A 45 0.19 5.67 2.06
C TYR A 45 0.56 5.80 0.58
N ASP A 46 0.73 4.66 -0.08
CA ASP A 46 0.96 4.58 -1.53
C ASP A 46 -0.36 4.49 -2.30
N LEU A 47 -1.40 3.88 -1.65
CA LEU A 47 -2.72 3.71 -2.24
C LEU A 47 -3.81 3.75 -1.17
N ALA A 48 -4.95 4.36 -1.51
CA ALA A 48 -6.19 4.32 -0.75
C ALA A 48 -7.26 3.54 -1.54
N ILE A 49 -7.96 2.65 -0.85
CA ILE A 49 -9.18 2.00 -1.33
C ILE A 49 -10.32 2.63 -0.53
N LEU A 50 -11.22 3.34 -1.21
CA LEU A 50 -12.26 4.13 -0.56
C LEU A 50 -13.65 3.64 -0.99
N ASP A 51 -14.49 3.24 -0.03
CA ASP A 51 -15.91 3.14 -0.33
C ASP A 51 -16.49 4.54 -0.55
N ILE A 52 -17.41 4.64 -1.49
CA ILE A 52 -18.17 5.87 -1.72
C ILE A 52 -19.15 6.10 -0.57
N MET A 53 -19.82 5.04 -0.10
CA MET A 53 -20.90 5.11 0.89
C MET A 53 -20.36 4.92 2.31
N LEU A 54 -19.65 5.91 2.83
CA LEU A 54 -19.12 5.88 4.20
C LEU A 54 -20.00 6.72 5.14
N PRO A 55 -20.10 6.36 6.42
CA PRO A 55 -20.68 7.23 7.42
C PRO A 55 -19.82 8.48 7.65
N GLY A 56 -20.46 9.61 7.97
CA GLY A 56 -19.77 10.89 8.12
C GLY A 56 -19.36 11.50 6.79
N ILE A 57 -18.08 11.51 6.50
CA ILE A 57 -17.50 12.01 5.25
C ILE A 57 -17.50 10.88 4.22
N ASN A 58 -18.14 11.09 3.06
CA ASN A 58 -18.19 10.09 2.01
C ASN A 58 -16.87 9.99 1.21
N GLY A 59 -16.70 8.88 0.44
CA GLY A 59 -15.46 8.63 -0.29
C GLY A 59 -15.10 9.68 -1.33
N PHE A 60 -16.08 10.37 -1.93
CA PHE A 60 -15.81 11.47 -2.87
C PHE A 60 -15.29 12.72 -2.16
N GLU A 61 -15.78 13.01 -0.96
CA GLU A 61 -15.29 14.12 -0.15
C GLU A 61 -13.84 13.86 0.28
N ILE A 62 -13.53 12.64 0.68
CA ILE A 62 -12.14 12.22 0.99
C ILE A 62 -11.25 12.42 -0.25
N LEU A 63 -11.67 11.92 -1.41
CA LEU A 63 -10.93 12.08 -2.66
C LEU A 63 -10.68 13.55 -3.00
N LYS A 64 -11.68 14.40 -2.83
CA LYS A 64 -11.58 15.84 -3.06
C LYS A 64 -10.54 16.49 -2.14
N GLU A 65 -10.53 16.13 -0.86
CA GLU A 65 -9.54 16.64 0.09
C GLU A 65 -8.12 16.15 -0.23
N ILE A 66 -7.94 14.90 -0.64
CA ILE A 66 -6.67 14.36 -1.14
C ILE A 66 -6.13 15.23 -2.30
N LYS A 67 -7.01 15.54 -3.28
CA LYS A 67 -6.62 16.34 -4.45
C LYS A 67 -6.36 17.81 -4.09
N ASN A 68 -7.19 18.41 -3.25
CA ASN A 68 -7.01 19.78 -2.78
C ASN A 68 -5.67 20.00 -2.06
N LYS A 69 -5.25 19.00 -1.29
CA LYS A 69 -3.99 19.03 -0.53
C LYS A 69 -2.79 18.51 -1.32
N ASN A 70 -2.99 18.13 -2.60
CA ASN A 70 -1.95 17.58 -3.49
C ASN A 70 -1.19 16.40 -2.86
N ILE A 71 -1.91 15.49 -2.19
CA ILE A 71 -1.30 14.30 -1.59
C ILE A 71 -0.99 13.30 -2.72
N ASP A 72 0.26 12.86 -2.80
CA ASP A 72 0.71 11.88 -3.80
C ASP A 72 0.36 10.45 -3.36
N ILE A 73 -0.92 10.11 -3.50
CA ILE A 73 -1.50 8.80 -3.21
C ILE A 73 -2.37 8.36 -4.38
N LYS A 74 -2.31 7.07 -4.72
CA LYS A 74 -3.24 6.47 -5.67
C LYS A 74 -4.58 6.17 -5.01
N VAL A 75 -5.69 6.36 -5.72
CA VAL A 75 -7.02 6.14 -5.18
C VAL A 75 -7.84 5.21 -6.07
N ILE A 76 -8.30 4.10 -5.48
CA ILE A 76 -9.31 3.19 -6.05
C ILE A 76 -10.61 3.39 -5.29
N MET A 77 -11.69 3.72 -6.03
CA MET A 77 -13.02 3.89 -5.44
C MET A 77 -13.81 2.58 -5.53
N LEU A 78 -14.43 2.18 -4.43
CA LEU A 78 -15.43 1.09 -4.42
C LEU A 78 -16.82 1.71 -4.55
N THR A 79 -17.63 1.23 -5.51
CA THR A 79 -18.93 1.83 -5.81
C THR A 79 -20.02 0.76 -6.03
N ALA A 80 -21.26 1.07 -5.64
CA ALA A 80 -22.41 0.25 -5.99
C ALA A 80 -22.70 0.34 -7.50
N LYS A 81 -23.22 -0.74 -8.11
CA LYS A 81 -23.55 -0.83 -9.54
C LYS A 81 -24.58 0.23 -10.00
N SER A 82 -25.44 0.69 -9.08
CA SER A 82 -26.44 1.72 -9.32
C SER A 82 -25.90 3.15 -9.44
N MET A 83 -24.64 3.36 -9.05
CA MET A 83 -23.97 4.67 -9.07
C MET A 83 -23.03 4.83 -10.29
N LEU A 84 -23.34 4.15 -11.41
CA LEU A 84 -22.55 4.25 -12.65
C LEU A 84 -22.48 5.68 -13.21
N ASP A 85 -23.55 6.49 -13.02
CA ASP A 85 -23.56 7.90 -13.42
C ASP A 85 -22.65 8.76 -12.51
N ASP A 86 -22.45 8.37 -11.24
CA ASP A 86 -21.52 9.03 -10.34
C ASP A 86 -20.04 8.73 -10.69
N LYS A 87 -19.77 7.64 -11.43
CA LYS A 87 -18.43 7.39 -11.98
C LYS A 87 -17.93 8.51 -12.89
N LEU A 88 -18.83 9.07 -13.72
CA LEU A 88 -18.48 10.19 -14.61
C LEU A 88 -18.12 11.44 -13.81
N ASN A 89 -18.82 11.69 -12.70
CA ASN A 89 -18.49 12.78 -11.79
C ASN A 89 -17.17 12.51 -11.03
N GLY A 90 -16.95 11.27 -10.60
CA GLY A 90 -15.76 10.88 -9.87
C GLY A 90 -14.49 10.86 -10.73
N PHE A 91 -14.56 10.47 -12.01
CA PHE A 91 -13.42 10.62 -12.95
C PHE A 91 -13.02 12.08 -13.11
N ASN A 92 -14.00 13.01 -13.11
CA ASN A 92 -13.73 14.45 -13.12
C ASN A 92 -13.04 14.94 -11.82
N ILE A 93 -13.21 14.24 -10.68
CA ILE A 93 -12.54 14.56 -9.40
C ILE A 93 -11.13 13.97 -9.35
N GLY A 94 -10.79 12.97 -10.20
CA GLY A 94 -9.44 12.48 -10.38
C GLY A 94 -9.07 11.22 -9.58
N ALA A 95 -10.02 10.29 -9.36
CA ALA A 95 -9.67 8.94 -8.90
C ALA A 95 -8.83 8.20 -9.97
N ASP A 96 -7.94 7.33 -9.52
CA ASP A 96 -7.06 6.58 -10.42
C ASP A 96 -7.76 5.32 -10.99
N ASP A 97 -8.74 4.74 -10.28
CA ASP A 97 -9.56 3.61 -10.74
C ASP A 97 -10.88 3.47 -9.96
N TYR A 98 -11.81 2.65 -10.49
CA TYR A 98 -13.12 2.35 -9.91
C TYR A 98 -13.42 0.86 -9.98
N ILE A 99 -13.98 0.30 -8.89
CA ILE A 99 -14.44 -1.09 -8.82
C ILE A 99 -15.90 -1.11 -8.37
N THR A 100 -16.76 -1.81 -9.10
CA THR A 100 -18.17 -1.96 -8.73
C THR A 100 -18.39 -3.12 -7.78
N LYS A 101 -19.10 -2.88 -6.67
CA LYS A 101 -19.62 -3.92 -5.79
C LYS A 101 -20.86 -4.60 -6.42
N PRO A 102 -20.98 -5.96 -6.38
CA PRO A 102 -19.97 -6.89 -5.89
C PRO A 102 -18.82 -7.10 -6.88
N PHE A 103 -17.62 -7.35 -6.39
CA PHE A 103 -16.42 -7.61 -7.19
C PHE A 103 -15.73 -8.91 -6.77
N HIS A 104 -14.91 -9.45 -7.65
CA HIS A 104 -14.02 -10.56 -7.33
C HIS A 104 -12.72 -10.02 -6.69
N MET A 105 -12.23 -10.70 -5.66
CA MET A 105 -11.01 -10.28 -4.96
C MET A 105 -9.79 -10.22 -5.89
N GLU A 106 -9.72 -11.13 -6.86
CA GLU A 106 -8.67 -11.17 -7.88
C GLU A 106 -8.67 -9.91 -8.77
N GLU A 107 -9.87 -9.35 -9.06
CA GLU A 107 -9.98 -8.10 -9.80
C GLU A 107 -9.39 -6.94 -8.99
N LEU A 108 -9.76 -6.82 -7.72
CA LEU A 108 -9.22 -5.79 -6.84
C LEU A 108 -7.69 -5.86 -6.77
N ILE A 109 -7.13 -7.07 -6.54
CA ILE A 109 -5.69 -7.27 -6.47
C ILE A 109 -5.00 -6.89 -7.78
N ALA A 110 -5.56 -7.28 -8.92
CA ALA A 110 -4.99 -6.92 -10.23
C ALA A 110 -4.95 -5.39 -10.41
N ARG A 111 -6.00 -4.66 -10.04
CA ARG A 111 -6.07 -3.20 -10.12
C ARG A 111 -5.10 -2.51 -9.17
N VAL A 112 -5.03 -2.96 -7.91
CA VAL A 112 -4.04 -2.48 -6.93
C VAL A 112 -2.61 -2.62 -7.49
N ASN A 113 -2.29 -3.78 -8.05
CA ASN A 113 -0.98 -4.04 -8.66
C ASN A 113 -0.70 -3.11 -9.85
N VAL A 114 -1.71 -2.78 -10.66
CA VAL A 114 -1.57 -1.83 -11.79
C VAL A 114 -1.29 -0.41 -11.27
N GLN A 115 -2.04 0.05 -10.27
CA GLN A 115 -1.89 1.41 -9.72
C GLN A 115 -0.57 1.62 -8.99
N LEU A 116 -0.09 0.59 -8.29
CA LEU A 116 1.18 0.63 -7.55
C LEU A 116 2.42 0.35 -8.41
N ARG A 117 2.21 -0.04 -9.69
CA ARG A 117 3.34 -0.15 -10.63
C ARG A 117 3.98 1.21 -10.83
N LYS A 118 5.20 1.39 -10.32
CA LYS A 118 6.01 2.55 -10.73
C LYS A 118 6.23 2.48 -12.25
N LYS A 119 6.12 3.61 -12.95
CA LYS A 119 6.27 3.77 -14.41
C LYS A 119 7.68 3.42 -14.98
N THR A 120 8.54 2.83 -14.18
CA THR A 120 9.79 2.24 -14.64
C THR A 120 9.50 0.90 -15.27
N LYS A 121 10.05 0.68 -16.49
CA LYS A 121 10.00 -0.56 -17.27
C LYS A 121 9.95 -1.79 -16.37
N ILE A 122 9.02 -2.72 -16.67
CA ILE A 122 8.75 -3.95 -15.93
C ILE A 122 10.08 -4.68 -15.67
N LYS A 123 10.73 -4.35 -14.57
CA LYS A 123 11.72 -5.20 -13.98
C LYS A 123 11.03 -5.92 -12.83
N ASP A 124 10.98 -7.25 -12.90
CA ASP A 124 10.47 -8.08 -11.80
C ASP A 124 11.36 -7.99 -10.55
N TYR A 125 12.30 -7.04 -10.54
CA TYR A 125 13.29 -6.83 -9.50
C TYR A 125 13.68 -5.35 -9.35
N ILE A 126 14.08 -4.99 -8.13
CA ILE A 126 14.69 -3.69 -7.78
C ILE A 126 16.20 -3.90 -7.75
N GLU A 127 16.96 -3.02 -8.40
CA GLU A 127 18.44 -3.10 -8.46
C GLU A 127 19.08 -1.90 -7.79
N ILE A 128 20.06 -2.16 -6.91
CA ILE A 128 20.98 -1.14 -6.38
C ILE A 128 22.38 -1.75 -6.29
N GLY A 129 23.33 -1.14 -7.01
CA GLY A 129 24.68 -1.70 -7.10
C GLY A 129 24.64 -3.16 -7.56
N ASP A 130 25.24 -4.04 -6.78
CA ASP A 130 25.30 -5.48 -7.06
C ASP A 130 24.12 -6.28 -6.47
N LEU A 131 23.15 -5.61 -5.86
CA LEU A 131 22.01 -6.27 -5.25
C LEU A 131 20.75 -6.17 -6.13
N GLN A 132 20.07 -7.29 -6.27
CA GLN A 132 18.80 -7.43 -6.98
C GLN A 132 17.74 -8.04 -6.06
N LEU A 133 16.67 -7.32 -5.75
CA LEU A 133 15.52 -7.84 -5.00
C LEU A 133 14.43 -8.25 -5.98
N ASN A 134 14.18 -9.56 -6.11
CA ASN A 134 13.09 -10.06 -6.93
C ASN A 134 11.74 -9.89 -6.22
N ILE A 135 10.84 -9.10 -6.81
CA ILE A 135 9.55 -8.75 -6.22
C ILE A 135 8.59 -9.96 -6.19
N LYS A 136 8.64 -10.83 -7.20
CA LYS A 136 7.75 -11.98 -7.31
C LYS A 136 8.15 -13.13 -6.37
N THR A 137 9.43 -13.47 -6.37
CA THR A 137 9.94 -14.62 -5.60
C THR A 137 10.41 -14.28 -4.20
N SER A 138 10.58 -12.99 -3.87
CA SER A 138 11.12 -12.50 -2.58
C SER A 138 12.56 -12.97 -2.33
N ASN A 139 13.34 -13.06 -3.38
CA ASN A 139 14.75 -13.41 -3.28
C ASN A 139 15.62 -12.15 -3.42
N LEU A 140 16.62 -12.04 -2.55
CA LEU A 140 17.71 -11.09 -2.71
C LEU A 140 18.86 -11.82 -3.40
N ILE A 141 19.34 -11.26 -4.50
CA ILE A 141 20.38 -11.85 -5.34
C ILE A 141 21.58 -10.90 -5.39
N CYS A 142 22.78 -11.41 -5.19
CA CYS A 142 24.02 -10.71 -5.48
C CYS A 142 24.43 -11.00 -6.94
N THR A 143 24.44 -9.97 -7.81
CA THR A 143 24.70 -10.13 -9.23
C THR A 143 26.16 -10.47 -9.54
N THR A 144 27.09 -10.15 -8.64
CA THR A 144 28.53 -10.44 -8.79
C THR A 144 28.89 -11.88 -8.45
N THR A 145 28.29 -12.45 -7.38
CA THR A 145 28.55 -13.83 -6.94
C THR A 145 27.50 -14.81 -7.43
N ASN A 146 26.35 -14.31 -7.87
CA ASN A 146 25.15 -15.08 -8.22
C ASN A 146 24.54 -15.86 -7.05
N ASP A 147 24.89 -15.46 -5.79
CA ASP A 147 24.27 -16.00 -4.60
C ASP A 147 22.84 -15.47 -4.45
N SER A 148 21.93 -16.33 -4.01
CA SER A 148 20.52 -15.99 -3.81
C SER A 148 20.06 -16.45 -2.46
N ILE A 149 19.35 -15.57 -1.75
CA ILE A 149 18.78 -15.83 -0.42
C ILE A 149 17.30 -15.47 -0.38
N ASP A 150 16.50 -16.33 0.26
CA ASP A 150 15.11 -16.04 0.54
C ASP A 150 14.96 -14.98 1.62
N VAL A 151 14.07 -14.02 1.42
CA VAL A 151 13.75 -12.99 2.41
C VAL A 151 12.31 -13.13 2.88
N MET A 152 12.12 -13.06 4.21
CA MET A 152 10.79 -13.13 4.83
C MET A 152 10.00 -11.85 4.59
N CYS A 153 8.68 -11.89 4.81
CA CYS A 153 7.78 -10.80 4.47
C CYS A 153 8.23 -9.43 5.03
N LYS A 154 8.59 -9.33 6.31
CA LYS A 154 9.06 -8.07 6.92
C LYS A 154 10.46 -7.66 6.46
N GLU A 155 11.37 -8.61 6.24
CA GLU A 155 12.68 -8.36 5.65
C GLU A 155 12.53 -7.82 4.22
N PHE A 156 11.62 -8.42 3.44
CA PHE A 156 11.30 -7.99 2.09
C PHE A 156 10.78 -6.54 2.08
N GLN A 157 9.82 -6.21 2.94
CA GLN A 157 9.26 -4.86 3.03
C GLN A 157 10.33 -3.82 3.41
N LEU A 158 11.23 -4.16 4.33
CA LEU A 158 12.35 -3.30 4.72
C LEU A 158 13.33 -3.10 3.55
N LEU A 159 13.76 -4.19 2.90
CA LEU A 159 14.66 -4.13 1.76
C LEU A 159 14.03 -3.34 0.60
N GLU A 160 12.77 -3.62 0.28
CA GLU A 160 12.02 -2.88 -0.74
C GLU A 160 12.02 -1.37 -0.42
N TYR A 161 11.72 -1.01 0.82
CA TYR A 161 11.67 0.39 1.25
C TYR A 161 13.03 1.08 1.14
N PHE A 162 14.11 0.45 1.60
CA PHE A 162 15.46 0.98 1.49
C PHE A 162 15.93 1.08 0.04
N MET A 163 15.69 0.06 -0.76
CA MET A 163 16.09 0.03 -2.17
C MET A 163 15.32 1.03 -3.04
N TYR A 164 14.13 1.47 -2.63
CA TYR A 164 13.42 2.56 -3.28
C TYR A 164 13.87 3.96 -2.83
N ASN A 165 14.62 4.06 -1.73
CA ASN A 165 15.10 5.32 -1.17
C ASN A 165 16.63 5.31 -0.98
N PRO A 166 17.42 5.10 -2.07
CA PRO A 166 18.86 5.02 -1.97
C PRO A 166 19.44 6.38 -1.55
N ASN A 167 20.48 6.36 -0.71
CA ASN A 167 21.18 7.54 -0.23
C ASN A 167 20.31 8.56 0.55
N GLN A 168 19.16 8.13 1.06
CA GLN A 168 18.31 8.94 1.93
C GLN A 168 18.49 8.52 3.40
N ILE A 169 18.48 9.53 4.28
CA ILE A 169 18.40 9.29 5.73
C ILE A 169 16.93 9.05 6.05
N ILE A 170 16.62 7.86 6.55
CA ILE A 170 15.25 7.44 6.89
C ILE A 170 15.17 7.31 8.42
N SER A 171 14.22 8.01 9.05
CA SER A 171 14.03 7.93 10.49
C SER A 171 13.40 6.59 10.90
N LYS A 172 13.56 6.20 12.18
CA LYS A 172 12.92 4.99 12.72
C LYS A 172 11.40 5.07 12.59
N GLU A 173 10.80 6.23 12.87
CA GLU A 173 9.38 6.48 12.79
C GLU A 173 8.87 6.25 11.35
N GLN A 174 9.58 6.76 10.35
CA GLN A 174 9.24 6.53 8.94
C GLN A 174 9.28 5.05 8.57
N ILE A 175 10.25 4.30 9.10
CA ILE A 175 10.35 2.85 8.86
C ILE A 175 9.19 2.13 9.53
N TYR A 176 8.86 2.45 10.78
CA TYR A 176 7.74 1.85 11.51
C TYR A 176 6.42 2.12 10.81
N ASP A 177 6.14 3.38 10.48
CA ASP A 177 4.94 3.79 9.77
C ASP A 177 4.76 3.01 8.46
N LYS A 178 5.84 2.88 7.66
CA LYS A 178 5.78 2.25 6.34
C LYS A 178 5.68 0.72 6.39
N VAL A 179 6.35 0.06 7.33
CA VAL A 179 6.50 -1.40 7.37
C VAL A 179 5.52 -2.06 8.33
N TRP A 180 5.16 -1.39 9.42
CA TRP A 180 4.26 -1.95 10.45
C TRP A 180 2.87 -1.33 10.44
N GLY A 181 2.71 -0.06 10.00
CA GLY A 181 1.41 0.63 9.98
C GLY A 181 0.99 1.17 11.36
N ILE A 182 -0.26 1.71 11.45
CA ILE A 182 -0.75 2.46 12.62
C ILE A 182 -0.96 1.56 13.85
N ASN A 183 -1.34 0.28 13.66
CA ASN A 183 -1.87 -0.58 14.74
C ASN A 183 -0.84 -1.50 15.40
N ASN A 184 0.47 -1.29 15.23
CA ASN A 184 1.50 -2.23 15.70
C ASN A 184 2.44 -1.63 16.75
N GLU A 185 1.92 -0.95 17.77
CA GLU A 185 2.71 -0.42 18.90
C GLU A 185 3.46 -1.52 19.67
N SER A 186 2.96 -2.76 19.65
CA SER A 186 3.58 -3.89 20.36
C SER A 186 4.84 -4.47 19.68
N GLU A 187 5.10 -4.13 18.43
CA GLU A 187 6.25 -4.66 17.66
C GLU A 187 7.43 -3.68 17.57
N SER A 188 7.42 -2.60 18.34
CA SER A 188 8.42 -1.52 18.26
C SER A 188 9.87 -1.97 18.52
N ASN A 189 10.09 -3.11 19.15
CA ASN A 189 11.43 -3.65 19.45
C ASN A 189 12.00 -4.56 18.35
N ASN A 190 11.28 -4.77 17.26
CA ASN A 190 11.70 -5.77 16.26
C ASN A 190 12.55 -5.20 15.12
N LEU A 191 12.60 -3.87 14.91
CA LEU A 191 13.36 -3.29 13.81
C LEU A 191 14.84 -3.64 13.88
N GLU A 192 15.46 -3.50 15.05
CA GLU A 192 16.88 -3.82 15.26
C GLU A 192 17.17 -5.30 15.00
N ALA A 193 16.26 -6.18 15.38
CA ALA A 193 16.38 -7.61 15.10
C ALA A 193 16.35 -7.88 13.59
N TYR A 194 15.38 -7.32 12.87
CA TYR A 194 15.30 -7.47 11.41
C TYR A 194 16.50 -6.86 10.69
N LEU A 195 16.96 -5.67 11.10
CA LEU A 195 18.19 -5.08 10.56
C LEU A 195 19.41 -5.95 10.82
N SER A 196 19.49 -6.57 12.02
CA SER A 196 20.57 -7.52 12.33
C SER A 196 20.51 -8.76 11.44
N PHE A 197 19.32 -9.30 11.18
CA PHE A 197 19.15 -10.46 10.27
C PHE A 197 19.53 -10.11 8.83
N ILE A 198 19.07 -8.97 8.32
CA ILE A 198 19.41 -8.49 6.96
C ILE A 198 20.93 -8.30 6.80
N ARG A 199 21.62 -7.77 7.83
CA ARG A 199 23.08 -7.54 7.78
C ARG A 199 23.90 -8.83 7.82
N LYS A 200 23.32 -9.94 8.24
CA LYS A 200 24.00 -11.26 8.34
C LYS A 200 23.79 -12.09 7.07
N LYS A 201 22.89 -11.68 6.23
CA LYS A 201 22.62 -12.30 4.92
C LYS A 201 23.51 -11.69 3.84
#